data_fa1cce91b3e1b93e2c8a3157bc04ad7a
#
_entry.id   fa1cce91b3e1b93e2c8a3157bc04ad7a
#
_cell.length_a   1.000
_cell.length_b   1.000
_cell.length_c   1.000
_cell.angle_alpha   90.00
_cell.angle_beta   90.00
_cell.angle_gamma   90.00
#
_symmetry.space_group_name_H-M   'P 1'
#
loop_
_entity.id
_entity.type
_entity.pdbx_description
1 polymer ?
#
loop_
_entity_poly.entity_id
_entity_poly.type
_entity_poly.pdbx_seq_one_letter_code
_entity_poly.pdbx_strand_id
1 'polypeptide(L)'
;MELKVAGNCKSSELSVTRTENEDRQVTLEFKNKFDQVVLSRQIEHNNGSKTNNDTYYLYDEFDNLKAVLPPMVSAQLVSGSSYSSQTSASLAQYAYLYKYDMRNRCIGTKLPGCSWEYKVYDLADRLIFSQTGEQRKRGEWQFALPDAMGRECITGICKNAIDPFNNPILNTCVKCERTNNASLLGYSVTGVALNSATVLTAKYYDDYQFKMQNGTLISNSSLNYEANSEFGERYTTSSQGLQTGNATARLDKNGSVTGYDYTVTYYDYNGRAIQIKS
;
A
#
# COMPACT_ATOMS: atom_id res chain seq x y z
N MET A 1 -10.86 -5.40 17.57
CA MET A 1 -10.01 -4.79 18.62
C MET A 1 -10.91 -4.39 19.76
N GLU A 2 -10.57 -4.77 20.97
CA GLU A 2 -11.22 -4.33 22.20
C GLU A 2 -10.26 -3.41 22.96
N LEU A 3 -10.73 -2.23 23.35
CA LEU A 3 -10.02 -1.27 24.17
C LEU A 3 -10.60 -1.30 25.58
N LYS A 4 -9.77 -1.55 26.59
CA LYS A 4 -10.14 -1.47 28.00
C LYS A 4 -9.51 -0.25 28.63
N VAL A 5 -10.29 0.56 29.34
CA VAL A 5 -9.81 1.73 30.09
C VAL A 5 -9.57 1.30 31.52
N ALA A 6 -8.34 0.86 31.83
CA ALA A 6 -7.98 0.30 33.13
C ALA A 6 -7.71 1.34 34.23
N GLY A 7 -7.52 2.61 33.86
CA GLY A 7 -7.19 3.70 34.79
C GLY A 7 -6.00 4.53 34.30
N ASN A 8 -5.49 5.40 35.17
CA ASN A 8 -4.37 6.30 34.84
C ASN A 8 -3.02 5.64 35.16
N CYS A 9 -2.02 5.92 34.33
CA CYS A 9 -0.62 5.59 34.64
C CYS A 9 -0.15 6.35 35.88
N LYS A 10 0.78 5.76 36.65
CA LYS A 10 1.42 6.45 37.77
C LYS A 10 2.36 7.53 37.24
N SER A 11 2.46 8.65 37.96
CA SER A 11 3.33 9.77 37.54
C SER A 11 4.82 9.37 37.44
N SER A 12 5.26 8.36 38.20
CA SER A 12 6.63 7.82 38.15
C SER A 12 6.92 6.94 36.90
N GLU A 13 5.91 6.62 36.13
CA GLU A 13 6.03 5.76 34.92
C GLU A 13 6.15 6.57 33.64
N LEU A 14 5.98 7.89 33.71
CA LEU A 14 5.94 8.78 32.55
C LEU A 14 6.97 9.91 32.67
N SER A 15 7.65 10.22 31.58
CA SER A 15 8.37 11.48 31.40
C SER A 15 7.48 12.47 30.65
N VAL A 16 7.66 13.79 30.92
CA VAL A 16 6.84 14.83 30.30
C VAL A 16 7.73 15.88 29.66
N THR A 17 7.49 16.12 28.37
CA THR A 17 8.11 17.25 27.65
C THR A 17 7.05 18.33 27.43
N ARG A 18 7.37 19.57 27.78
CA ARG A 18 6.49 20.71 27.53
C ARG A 18 7.09 21.58 26.42
N THR A 19 6.30 21.83 25.40
CA THR A 19 6.61 22.75 24.30
C THR A 19 5.58 23.88 24.28
N GLU A 20 6.03 25.11 24.06
CA GLU A 20 5.18 26.29 23.89
C GLU A 20 5.56 26.96 22.57
N ASN A 21 4.57 27.21 21.71
CA ASN A 21 4.79 27.92 20.45
C ASN A 21 4.71 29.46 20.64
N GLU A 22 4.94 30.21 19.55
CA GLU A 22 4.91 31.68 19.55
C GLU A 22 3.53 32.23 19.93
N ASP A 23 2.45 31.51 19.64
CA ASP A 23 1.07 31.84 20.00
C ASP A 23 0.70 31.44 21.43
N ARG A 24 1.68 31.04 22.27
CA ARG A 24 1.50 30.54 23.63
C ARG A 24 0.62 29.30 23.78
N GLN A 25 0.47 28.55 22.70
CA GLN A 25 -0.16 27.24 22.78
C GLN A 25 0.81 26.24 23.42
N VAL A 26 0.33 25.52 24.41
CA VAL A 26 1.17 24.57 25.17
C VAL A 26 0.80 23.16 24.76
N THR A 27 1.81 22.38 24.38
CA THR A 27 1.70 20.93 24.14
C THR A 27 2.53 20.19 25.20
N LEU A 28 1.91 19.19 25.83
CA LEU A 28 2.56 18.28 26.75
C LEU A 28 2.61 16.89 26.10
N GLU A 29 3.80 16.35 25.93
CA GLU A 29 4.00 14.97 25.48
C GLU A 29 4.40 14.10 26.67
N PHE A 30 3.63 13.06 26.90
CA PHE A 30 3.88 12.06 27.93
C PHE A 30 4.45 10.81 27.27
N LYS A 31 5.63 10.41 27.71
CA LYS A 31 6.33 9.24 27.19
C LYS A 31 6.49 8.18 28.27
N ASN A 32 6.35 6.92 27.86
CA ASN A 32 6.60 5.78 28.70
C ASN A 32 8.11 5.52 28.85
N LYS A 33 8.47 4.48 29.62
CA LYS A 33 9.87 4.07 29.84
C LYS A 33 10.62 3.59 28.57
N PHE A 34 9.92 3.37 27.48
CA PHE A 34 10.49 3.02 26.16
C PHE A 34 10.62 4.24 25.23
N ASP A 35 10.47 5.47 25.76
CA ASP A 35 10.48 6.74 25.03
C ASP A 35 9.35 6.88 23.98
N GLN A 36 8.30 6.06 24.07
CA GLN A 36 7.14 6.15 23.22
C GLN A 36 6.15 7.18 23.76
N VAL A 37 5.67 8.08 22.91
CA VAL A 37 4.60 9.01 23.25
C VAL A 37 3.31 8.24 23.45
N VAL A 38 2.76 8.22 24.64
CA VAL A 38 1.50 7.55 24.99
C VAL A 38 0.33 8.53 25.11
N LEU A 39 0.62 9.81 25.35
CA LEU A 39 -0.36 10.89 25.38
C LEU A 39 0.28 12.20 24.88
N SER A 40 -0.40 12.85 23.94
CA SER A 40 -0.15 14.25 23.59
C SER A 40 -1.35 15.08 24.03
N ARG A 41 -1.09 16.09 24.87
CA ARG A 41 -2.11 17.01 25.40
C ARG A 41 -1.86 18.39 24.85
N GLN A 42 -2.79 18.90 24.08
CA GLN A 42 -2.83 20.32 23.68
C GLN A 42 -3.70 21.10 24.67
N ILE A 43 -3.15 22.20 25.19
CA ILE A 43 -3.85 23.05 26.15
C ILE A 43 -4.29 24.31 25.42
N GLU A 44 -5.61 24.49 25.32
CA GLU A 44 -6.22 25.67 24.77
C GLU A 44 -6.75 26.57 25.88
N HIS A 45 -6.53 27.88 25.74
CA HIS A 45 -7.05 28.91 26.62
C HIS A 45 -8.10 29.74 25.87
N ASN A 46 -9.38 29.50 26.14
CA ASN A 46 -10.50 30.23 25.55
C ASN A 46 -11.26 31.00 26.63
N ASN A 47 -11.25 32.34 26.54
CA ASN A 47 -12.02 33.22 27.43
C ASN A 47 -11.79 32.92 28.95
N GLY A 48 -10.56 32.63 29.36
CA GLY A 48 -10.23 32.30 30.74
C GLY A 48 -10.49 30.85 31.15
N SER A 49 -11.08 30.04 30.28
CA SER A 49 -11.26 28.60 30.49
C SER A 49 -10.12 27.82 29.86
N LYS A 50 -9.65 26.77 30.54
CA LYS A 50 -8.60 25.88 30.08
C LYS A 50 -9.25 24.58 29.59
N THR A 51 -9.03 24.23 28.32
CA THR A 51 -9.47 22.97 27.74
C THR A 51 -8.26 22.12 27.40
N ASN A 52 -8.32 20.83 27.75
CA ASN A 52 -7.29 19.86 27.39
C ASN A 52 -7.80 19.00 26.23
N ASN A 53 -7.07 19.00 25.14
CA ASN A 53 -7.33 18.16 23.97
C ASN A 53 -6.32 17.00 23.96
N ASP A 54 -6.75 15.83 24.40
CA ASP A 54 -5.92 14.66 24.63
C ASP A 54 -5.95 13.71 23.42
N THR A 55 -4.77 13.37 22.90
CA THR A 55 -4.60 12.30 21.91
C THR A 55 -3.80 11.17 22.54
N TYR A 56 -4.38 9.98 22.64
CA TYR A 56 -3.71 8.79 23.16
C TYR A 56 -3.13 7.95 22.02
N TYR A 57 -1.94 7.40 22.28
CA TYR A 57 -1.25 6.45 21.40
C TYR A 57 -1.12 5.12 22.11
N LEU A 58 -1.62 4.07 21.48
CA LEU A 58 -1.64 2.72 22.08
C LEU A 58 -0.74 1.80 21.27
N TYR A 59 0.15 1.12 21.97
CA TYR A 59 1.11 0.18 21.40
C TYR A 59 0.79 -1.25 21.83
N ASP A 60 1.24 -2.22 21.06
CA ASP A 60 1.21 -3.62 21.48
C ASP A 60 2.52 -4.03 22.19
N GLU A 61 2.61 -5.30 22.55
CA GLU A 61 3.79 -5.88 23.22
C GLU A 61 5.05 -5.94 22.35
N PHE A 62 4.90 -5.69 21.03
CA PHE A 62 5.98 -5.64 20.04
C PHE A 62 6.33 -4.20 19.63
N ASP A 63 5.88 -3.21 20.39
CA ASP A 63 6.07 -1.78 20.14
C ASP A 63 5.37 -1.24 18.87
N ASN A 64 4.43 -1.99 18.28
CA ASN A 64 3.66 -1.52 17.15
C ASN A 64 2.52 -0.59 17.60
N LEU A 65 2.34 0.52 16.90
CA LEU A 65 1.22 1.44 17.14
C LEU A 65 -0.11 0.79 16.72
N LYS A 66 -0.94 0.42 17.69
CA LYS A 66 -2.24 -0.25 17.46
C LYS A 66 -3.40 0.71 17.26
N ALA A 67 -3.35 1.86 17.93
CA ALA A 67 -4.40 2.87 17.82
C ALA A 67 -3.89 4.27 18.13
N VAL A 68 -4.49 5.26 17.47
CA VAL A 68 -4.44 6.66 17.88
C VAL A 68 -5.88 7.11 18.17
N LEU A 69 -6.09 7.64 19.37
CA LEU A 69 -7.39 8.10 19.87
C LEU A 69 -7.37 9.63 19.98
N PRO A 70 -7.87 10.36 18.97
CA PRO A 70 -7.94 11.82 19.00
C PRO A 70 -8.89 12.35 20.09
N PRO A 71 -8.91 13.66 20.37
CA PRO A 71 -9.74 14.27 21.40
C PRO A 71 -11.23 13.91 21.34
N MET A 72 -11.79 13.76 20.13
CA MET A 72 -13.19 13.34 19.92
C MET A 72 -13.49 11.93 20.45
N VAL A 73 -12.48 11.07 20.55
CA VAL A 73 -12.60 9.74 21.14
C VAL A 73 -12.23 9.81 22.63
N SER A 74 -11.09 10.42 22.94
CA SER A 74 -10.53 10.42 24.30
C SER A 74 -11.47 11.05 25.32
N ALA A 75 -12.20 12.10 24.95
CA ALA A 75 -13.19 12.77 25.78
C ALA A 75 -14.38 11.88 26.17
N GLN A 76 -14.62 10.79 25.43
CA GLN A 76 -15.72 9.85 25.67
C GLN A 76 -15.29 8.59 26.44
N LEU A 77 -13.99 8.46 26.75
CA LEU A 77 -13.48 7.29 27.46
C LEU A 77 -13.79 7.39 28.97
N VAL A 78 -14.41 6.36 29.49
CA VAL A 78 -14.77 6.25 30.92
C VAL A 78 -13.93 5.15 31.55
N SER A 79 -13.31 5.46 32.68
CA SER A 79 -12.51 4.49 33.45
C SER A 79 -13.36 3.26 33.82
N GLY A 80 -12.78 2.08 33.71
CA GLY A 80 -13.47 0.81 33.96
C GLY A 80 -14.34 0.30 32.80
N SER A 81 -14.46 1.04 31.71
CA SER A 81 -15.26 0.66 30.55
C SER A 81 -14.43 -0.05 29.48
N SER A 82 -15.12 -0.85 28.66
CA SER A 82 -14.59 -1.51 27.47
C SER A 82 -15.24 -1.00 26.20
N TYR A 83 -14.48 -0.78 25.15
CA TYR A 83 -14.93 -0.28 23.87
C TYR A 83 -14.47 -1.22 22.76
N SER A 84 -15.37 -1.62 21.88
CA SER A 84 -15.03 -2.39 20.69
C SER A 84 -15.05 -1.51 19.45
N SER A 85 -14.05 -1.67 18.59
CA SER A 85 -14.02 -0.97 17.28
C SER A 85 -15.17 -1.35 16.35
N GLN A 86 -15.93 -2.40 16.68
CA GLN A 86 -17.09 -2.85 15.92
C GLN A 86 -18.38 -2.21 16.43
N THR A 87 -18.48 -1.93 17.73
CA THR A 87 -19.72 -1.48 18.39
C THR A 87 -19.68 -0.03 18.86
N SER A 88 -18.47 0.54 19.07
CA SER A 88 -18.33 1.95 19.46
C SER A 88 -18.34 2.86 18.24
N ALA A 89 -19.36 3.68 18.09
CA ALA A 89 -19.47 4.65 17.01
C ALA A 89 -18.31 5.65 17.00
N SER A 90 -17.86 6.12 18.17
CA SER A 90 -16.74 7.06 18.26
C SER A 90 -15.42 6.46 17.84
N LEU A 91 -15.12 5.20 18.23
CA LEU A 91 -13.92 4.49 17.74
C LEU A 91 -14.02 4.24 16.23
N ALA A 92 -15.19 3.87 15.74
CA ALA A 92 -15.38 3.63 14.32
C ALA A 92 -15.21 4.89 13.48
N GLN A 93 -15.62 6.05 14.00
CA GLN A 93 -15.68 7.31 13.26
C GLN A 93 -14.40 8.14 13.38
N TYR A 94 -13.73 8.13 14.52
CA TYR A 94 -12.64 9.08 14.80
C TYR A 94 -11.28 8.45 15.11
N ALA A 95 -11.22 7.15 15.44
CA ALA A 95 -9.94 6.51 15.77
C ALA A 95 -9.16 6.07 14.53
N TYR A 96 -7.83 6.15 14.63
CA TYR A 96 -6.92 5.46 13.74
C TYR A 96 -6.62 4.09 14.34
N LEU A 97 -6.79 3.02 13.57
CA LEU A 97 -6.57 1.66 14.04
C LEU A 97 -5.66 0.90 13.09
N TYR A 98 -4.78 0.09 13.65
CA TYR A 98 -3.82 -0.70 12.91
C TYR A 98 -3.87 -2.16 13.32
N LYS A 99 -3.55 -3.05 12.40
CA LYS A 99 -3.39 -4.49 12.63
C LYS A 99 -2.09 -4.95 12.03
N TYR A 100 -1.40 -5.79 12.76
CA TYR A 100 -0.11 -6.36 12.36
C TYR A 100 -0.21 -7.88 12.32
N ASP A 101 0.62 -8.49 11.50
CA ASP A 101 0.82 -9.94 11.47
C ASP A 101 1.95 -10.35 12.42
N MET A 102 2.23 -11.67 12.44
CA MET A 102 3.28 -12.25 13.30
C MET A 102 4.72 -11.81 12.92
N ARG A 103 4.89 -11.11 11.79
CA ARG A 103 6.18 -10.56 11.34
C ARG A 103 6.24 -9.03 11.54
N ASN A 104 5.32 -8.47 12.33
CA ASN A 104 5.18 -7.03 12.57
C ASN A 104 4.92 -6.18 11.30
N ARG A 105 4.37 -6.79 10.24
CA ARG A 105 3.96 -6.05 9.05
C ARG A 105 2.53 -5.53 9.22
N CYS A 106 2.28 -4.27 8.88
CA CYS A 106 0.94 -3.69 8.95
C CYS A 106 0.04 -4.25 7.85
N ILE A 107 -0.88 -5.16 8.24
CA ILE A 107 -1.83 -5.84 7.35
C ILE A 107 -3.21 -5.20 7.33
N GLY A 108 -3.49 -4.26 8.22
CA GLY A 108 -4.75 -3.53 8.26
C GLY A 108 -4.57 -2.12 8.79
N THR A 109 -5.16 -1.16 8.09
CA THR A 109 -5.19 0.25 8.47
C THR A 109 -6.62 0.75 8.40
N LYS A 110 -7.08 1.46 9.43
CA LYS A 110 -8.35 2.15 9.43
C LYS A 110 -8.14 3.60 9.80
N LEU A 111 -8.49 4.49 8.89
CA LEU A 111 -8.51 5.93 9.11
C LEU A 111 -9.88 6.38 9.66
N PRO A 112 -9.97 7.53 10.32
CA PRO A 112 -11.23 8.13 10.75
C PRO A 112 -12.25 8.21 9.61
N GLY A 113 -13.48 7.79 9.87
CA GLY A 113 -14.57 7.80 8.90
C GLY A 113 -14.44 6.81 7.74
N CYS A 114 -13.30 6.14 7.59
CA CYS A 114 -13.05 5.18 6.51
C CYS A 114 -13.30 3.73 6.95
N SER A 115 -13.50 2.86 5.97
CA SER A 115 -13.46 1.42 6.18
C SER A 115 -12.01 0.94 6.28
N TRP A 116 -11.82 -0.26 6.83
CA TRP A 116 -10.51 -0.90 6.87
C TRP A 116 -9.93 -1.06 5.47
N GLU A 117 -8.65 -0.76 5.31
CA GLU A 117 -7.81 -1.16 4.19
C GLU A 117 -6.98 -2.38 4.61
N TYR A 118 -6.92 -3.39 3.75
CA TYR A 118 -6.16 -4.61 4.00
C TYR A 118 -4.98 -4.75 3.06
N LYS A 119 -3.93 -5.35 3.55
CA LYS A 119 -2.68 -5.63 2.83
C LYS A 119 -2.27 -7.07 3.05
N VAL A 120 -1.79 -7.72 1.99
CA VAL A 120 -1.32 -9.10 2.03
C VAL A 120 0.08 -9.15 1.42
N TYR A 121 1.00 -9.68 2.18
CA TYR A 121 2.41 -9.77 1.82
C TYR A 121 2.80 -11.22 1.52
N ASP A 122 3.74 -11.41 0.63
CA ASP A 122 4.32 -12.72 0.35
C ASP A 122 5.42 -13.10 1.38
N LEU A 123 6.03 -14.28 1.19
CA LEU A 123 7.10 -14.77 2.06
C LEU A 123 8.37 -13.90 2.03
N ALA A 124 8.58 -13.14 0.95
CA ALA A 124 9.69 -12.20 0.80
C ALA A 124 9.35 -10.76 1.27
N ASP A 125 8.28 -10.60 2.09
CA ASP A 125 7.81 -9.33 2.65
C ASP A 125 7.36 -8.28 1.61
N ARG A 126 7.05 -8.71 0.39
CA ARG A 126 6.55 -7.83 -0.67
C ARG A 126 5.02 -7.73 -0.62
N LEU A 127 4.50 -6.51 -0.78
CA LEU A 127 3.04 -6.28 -0.84
C LEU A 127 2.51 -6.82 -2.18
N ILE A 128 1.66 -7.83 -2.11
CA ILE A 128 1.09 -8.51 -3.29
C ILE A 128 -0.36 -8.12 -3.53
N PHE A 129 -1.17 -8.05 -2.47
CA PHE A 129 -2.56 -7.63 -2.57
C PHE A 129 -2.88 -6.51 -1.59
N SER A 130 -3.74 -5.60 -2.04
CA SER A 130 -4.37 -4.58 -1.18
C SER A 130 -5.86 -4.51 -1.47
N GLN A 131 -6.65 -4.10 -0.47
CA GLN A 131 -8.09 -3.98 -0.60
C GLN A 131 -8.61 -2.81 0.21
N THR A 132 -9.22 -1.85 -0.46
CA THR A 132 -9.98 -0.78 0.17
C THR A 132 -11.38 -1.25 0.58
N GLY A 133 -12.10 -0.44 1.37
CA GLY A 133 -13.48 -0.74 1.74
C GLY A 133 -14.43 -0.85 0.54
N GLU A 134 -14.23 -0.03 -0.48
CA GLU A 134 -15.05 -0.06 -1.70
C GLU A 134 -14.75 -1.29 -2.56
N GLN A 135 -13.49 -1.66 -2.70
CA GLN A 135 -13.11 -2.90 -3.39
C GLN A 135 -13.68 -4.13 -2.67
N ARG A 136 -13.72 -4.12 -1.33
CA ARG A 136 -14.31 -5.21 -0.55
C ARG A 136 -15.81 -5.38 -0.79
N LYS A 137 -16.57 -4.30 -0.97
CA LYS A 137 -17.98 -4.37 -1.34
C LYS A 137 -18.21 -5.04 -2.69
N ARG A 138 -17.23 -4.93 -3.62
CA ARG A 138 -17.26 -5.55 -4.94
C ARG A 138 -16.58 -6.92 -4.99
N GLY A 139 -16.02 -7.41 -3.87
CA GLY A 139 -15.25 -8.65 -3.80
C GLY A 139 -13.93 -8.59 -4.59
N GLU A 140 -13.35 -7.40 -4.73
CA GLU A 140 -12.16 -7.13 -5.54
C GLU A 140 -10.94 -6.91 -4.66
N TRP A 141 -9.78 -7.34 -5.17
CA TRP A 141 -8.45 -7.03 -4.64
C TRP A 141 -7.61 -6.38 -5.73
N GLN A 142 -6.88 -5.37 -5.37
CA GLN A 142 -5.80 -4.87 -6.21
C GLN A 142 -4.57 -5.75 -6.01
N PHE A 143 -3.92 -6.11 -7.10
CA PHE A 143 -2.65 -6.84 -7.05
C PHE A 143 -1.51 -6.04 -7.67
N ALA A 144 -0.29 -6.25 -7.15
CA ALA A 144 0.96 -5.77 -7.71
C ALA A 144 1.97 -6.93 -7.63
N LEU A 145 2.33 -7.49 -8.77
CA LEU A 145 3.12 -8.71 -8.83
C LEU A 145 4.52 -8.43 -9.36
N PRO A 146 5.55 -8.80 -8.60
CA PRO A 146 6.93 -8.60 -8.98
C PRO A 146 7.51 -9.77 -9.78
N ASP A 147 8.64 -9.54 -10.44
CA ASP A 147 9.51 -10.60 -10.96
C ASP A 147 10.41 -11.21 -9.86
N ALA A 148 11.31 -12.11 -10.29
CA ALA A 148 12.28 -12.74 -9.39
C ALA A 148 13.28 -11.75 -8.76
N MET A 149 13.48 -10.57 -9.37
CA MET A 149 14.34 -9.50 -8.87
C MET A 149 13.61 -8.49 -7.99
N GLY A 150 12.29 -8.67 -7.81
CA GLY A 150 11.44 -7.75 -7.02
C GLY A 150 10.93 -6.53 -7.80
N ARG A 151 11.15 -6.45 -9.12
CA ARG A 151 10.64 -5.36 -9.97
C ARG A 151 9.16 -5.61 -10.25
N GLU A 152 8.32 -4.59 -10.12
CA GLU A 152 6.88 -4.68 -10.42
C GLU A 152 6.67 -4.96 -11.91
N CYS A 153 6.00 -6.06 -12.22
CA CYS A 153 5.71 -6.48 -13.59
C CYS A 153 4.27 -6.19 -14.00
N ILE A 154 3.30 -6.65 -13.23
CA ILE A 154 1.89 -6.42 -13.54
C ILE A 154 1.13 -5.93 -12.31
N THR A 155 0.23 -4.98 -12.55
CA THR A 155 -0.76 -4.55 -11.57
C THR A 155 -2.16 -4.69 -12.13
N GLY A 156 -3.14 -4.87 -11.26
CA GLY A 156 -4.52 -5.02 -11.71
C GLY A 156 -5.48 -5.31 -10.59
N ILE A 157 -6.63 -5.83 -10.96
CA ILE A 157 -7.74 -6.18 -10.07
C ILE A 157 -8.07 -7.65 -10.25
N CYS A 158 -8.35 -8.38 -9.17
CA CYS A 158 -8.78 -9.76 -9.19
C CYS A 158 -9.89 -10.02 -8.15
N LYS A 159 -10.56 -11.18 -8.26
CA LYS A 159 -11.62 -11.60 -7.32
C LYS A 159 -11.20 -12.81 -6.51
N ASN A 160 -10.06 -12.71 -5.87
CA ASN A 160 -9.56 -13.77 -4.99
C ASN A 160 -10.29 -13.74 -3.64
N ALA A 161 -10.65 -14.92 -3.13
CA ALA A 161 -11.14 -15.06 -1.76
C ALA A 161 -9.95 -15.12 -0.80
N ILE A 162 -9.57 -13.97 -0.24
CA ILE A 162 -8.44 -13.82 0.67
C ILE A 162 -8.95 -13.42 2.06
N ASP A 163 -8.53 -14.16 3.10
CA ASP A 163 -8.66 -13.72 4.49
C ASP A 163 -7.27 -13.26 4.98
N PRO A 164 -7.03 -11.94 5.08
CA PRO A 164 -5.71 -11.43 5.44
C PRO A 164 -5.32 -11.73 6.90
N PHE A 165 -6.25 -12.20 7.74
CA PHE A 165 -6.02 -12.42 9.17
C PHE A 165 -5.86 -13.87 9.54
N ASN A 166 -6.75 -14.75 9.01
CA ASN A 166 -6.78 -16.15 9.43
C ASN A 166 -6.13 -17.09 8.40
N ASN A 167 -6.11 -16.68 7.13
CA ASN A 167 -5.49 -17.44 6.07
C ASN A 167 -4.75 -16.48 5.11
N PRO A 168 -3.66 -15.85 5.56
CA PRO A 168 -2.80 -15.11 4.67
C PRO A 168 -2.24 -16.10 3.64
N ILE A 169 -2.62 -15.98 2.41
CA ILE A 169 -2.41 -16.94 1.31
C ILE A 169 -0.94 -17.30 1.11
N LEU A 170 -0.01 -16.57 1.67
CA LEU A 170 1.30 -16.49 1.07
C LEU A 170 2.39 -17.06 1.96
N ASN A 171 2.44 -18.39 2.02
CA ASN A 171 3.62 -19.13 2.47
C ASN A 171 4.66 -19.32 1.36
N THR A 172 4.53 -18.59 0.25
CA THR A 172 5.39 -18.70 -0.94
C THR A 172 5.81 -17.32 -1.42
N CYS A 173 6.93 -17.25 -2.13
CA CYS A 173 7.31 -16.05 -2.88
C CYS A 173 6.48 -16.01 -4.17
N VAL A 174 5.74 -14.93 -4.38
CA VAL A 174 5.00 -14.70 -5.62
C VAL A 174 5.93 -14.05 -6.64
N LYS A 175 5.95 -14.58 -7.85
CA LYS A 175 6.73 -13.98 -8.94
C LYS A 175 6.04 -14.09 -10.28
N CYS A 176 6.30 -13.11 -11.12
CA CYS A 176 5.97 -13.11 -12.54
C CYS A 176 7.16 -13.59 -13.36
N GLU A 177 6.88 -14.35 -14.41
CA GLU A 177 7.85 -14.76 -15.41
C GLU A 177 7.33 -14.41 -16.79
N ARG A 178 8.22 -13.94 -17.68
CA ARG A 178 7.88 -13.67 -19.07
C ARG A 178 7.50 -14.95 -19.77
N THR A 179 6.41 -14.90 -20.53
CA THR A 179 5.95 -16.00 -21.39
C THR A 179 5.56 -15.45 -22.75
N ASN A 180 5.47 -16.35 -23.74
CA ASN A 180 4.95 -15.98 -25.06
C ASN A 180 3.40 -16.02 -25.11
N ASN A 181 2.74 -16.30 -23.98
CA ASN A 181 1.29 -16.37 -23.90
C ASN A 181 0.69 -14.98 -23.69
N ALA A 182 -0.41 -14.64 -24.38
CA ALA A 182 -1.15 -13.39 -24.22
C ALA A 182 -1.85 -13.24 -22.86
N SER A 183 -2.00 -14.34 -22.12
CA SER A 183 -2.53 -14.34 -20.76
C SER A 183 -1.69 -13.37 -19.90
N LEU A 184 -2.36 -12.49 -19.18
CA LEU A 184 -1.74 -11.47 -18.32
C LEU A 184 -0.66 -10.63 -19.06
N LEU A 185 -0.93 -10.27 -20.33
CA LEU A 185 -0.05 -9.44 -21.16
C LEU A 185 1.37 -10.02 -21.31
N GLY A 186 1.49 -11.33 -21.49
CA GLY A 186 2.75 -12.01 -21.70
C GLY A 186 3.50 -12.35 -20.42
N TYR A 187 2.79 -12.44 -19.30
CA TYR A 187 3.30 -12.94 -18.03
C TYR A 187 2.58 -14.22 -17.60
N SER A 188 3.30 -15.08 -16.90
CA SER A 188 2.74 -16.12 -16.03
C SER A 188 3.03 -15.75 -14.57
N VAL A 189 2.22 -16.27 -13.66
CA VAL A 189 2.34 -16.00 -12.22
C VAL A 189 2.54 -17.33 -11.51
N THR A 190 3.51 -17.38 -10.60
CA THR A 190 3.76 -18.50 -9.70
C THR A 190 3.61 -18.04 -8.25
N GLY A 191 3.22 -18.97 -7.37
CA GLY A 191 3.02 -18.71 -5.95
C GLY A 191 1.61 -18.28 -5.56
N VAL A 192 0.78 -17.82 -6.50
CA VAL A 192 -0.63 -17.51 -6.28
C VAL A 192 -1.43 -17.70 -7.59
N ALA A 193 -2.68 -18.16 -7.46
CA ALA A 193 -3.64 -18.12 -8.55
C ALA A 193 -4.38 -16.78 -8.54
N LEU A 194 -4.65 -16.21 -9.72
CA LEU A 194 -5.47 -15.01 -9.87
C LEU A 194 -6.84 -15.39 -10.43
N ASN A 195 -7.90 -15.11 -9.68
CA ASN A 195 -9.28 -15.37 -10.11
C ASN A 195 -9.88 -14.12 -10.76
N SER A 196 -10.41 -14.25 -11.97
CA SER A 196 -11.03 -13.14 -12.73
C SER A 196 -10.11 -11.91 -12.78
N ALA A 197 -8.83 -12.13 -13.10
CA ALA A 197 -7.84 -11.04 -13.12
C ALA A 197 -8.05 -10.11 -14.32
N THR A 198 -8.00 -8.83 -14.05
CA THR A 198 -7.94 -7.76 -15.05
C THR A 198 -6.64 -7.00 -14.84
N VAL A 199 -5.72 -7.08 -15.80
CA VAL A 199 -4.46 -6.33 -15.74
C VAL A 199 -4.74 -4.87 -16.09
N LEU A 200 -4.25 -3.95 -15.28
CA LEU A 200 -4.33 -2.51 -15.52
C LEU A 200 -3.03 -1.94 -16.08
N THR A 201 -1.89 -2.44 -15.57
CA THR A 201 -0.58 -2.06 -16.12
C THR A 201 0.32 -3.27 -16.24
N ALA A 202 1.20 -3.25 -17.24
CA ALA A 202 2.30 -4.20 -17.34
C ALA A 202 3.59 -3.44 -17.69
N LYS A 203 4.67 -3.75 -16.99
CA LYS A 203 6.01 -3.22 -17.24
C LYS A 203 6.90 -4.33 -17.75
N TYR A 204 7.71 -4.03 -18.75
CA TYR A 204 8.59 -4.98 -19.40
C TYR A 204 10.04 -4.53 -19.25
N TYR A 205 10.93 -5.47 -19.03
CA TYR A 205 12.33 -5.19 -18.70
C TYR A 205 13.26 -5.98 -19.59
N ASP A 206 14.42 -5.44 -19.85
CA ASP A 206 15.62 -6.06 -20.40
C ASP A 206 15.57 -6.49 -21.87
N ASP A 207 14.37 -6.67 -22.46
CA ASP A 207 14.20 -7.03 -23.87
C ASP A 207 12.98 -6.33 -24.52
N TYR A 208 12.78 -6.58 -25.81
CA TYR A 208 11.63 -6.05 -26.57
C TYR A 208 10.69 -7.15 -27.06
N GLN A 209 10.77 -8.37 -26.51
CA GLN A 209 9.94 -9.50 -26.92
C GLN A 209 8.48 -9.35 -26.54
N PHE A 210 8.13 -8.47 -25.60
CA PHE A 210 6.75 -8.16 -25.24
C PHE A 210 5.93 -7.63 -26.42
N LYS A 211 6.56 -7.11 -27.46
CA LYS A 211 5.91 -6.70 -28.70
C LYS A 211 5.35 -7.91 -29.48
N MET A 212 5.79 -9.11 -29.14
CA MET A 212 5.31 -10.37 -29.68
C MET A 212 4.37 -11.03 -28.67
N GLN A 213 3.08 -10.93 -28.88
CA GLN A 213 2.08 -11.65 -28.10
C GLN A 213 1.47 -12.76 -28.95
N ASN A 214 1.41 -14.02 -28.43
CA ASN A 214 0.96 -15.18 -29.18
C ASN A 214 1.64 -15.39 -30.53
N GLY A 215 2.93 -15.06 -30.64
CA GLY A 215 3.64 -15.13 -31.91
C GLY A 215 3.25 -14.04 -32.93
N THR A 216 2.39 -13.11 -32.55
CA THR A 216 1.96 -11.98 -33.38
C THR A 216 2.55 -10.70 -32.81
N LEU A 217 3.17 -9.88 -33.65
CA LEU A 217 3.56 -8.51 -33.30
C LEU A 217 2.31 -7.76 -32.83
N ILE A 218 2.42 -7.05 -31.72
CA ILE A 218 1.44 -6.01 -31.38
C ILE A 218 1.41 -5.12 -32.61
N SER A 219 0.28 -5.12 -33.33
CA SER A 219 0.15 -4.68 -34.73
C SER A 219 0.28 -3.16 -34.92
N ASN A 220 1.16 -2.52 -34.18
CA ASN A 220 1.44 -1.11 -34.32
C ASN A 220 2.89 -0.90 -34.78
N SER A 221 3.07 -0.71 -36.09
CA SER A 221 4.38 -0.41 -36.67
C SER A 221 5.00 0.87 -36.10
N SER A 222 4.18 1.78 -35.56
CA SER A 222 4.67 3.01 -34.90
C SER A 222 5.55 2.73 -33.69
N LEU A 223 5.40 1.55 -33.07
CA LEU A 223 6.22 1.13 -31.91
C LEU A 223 7.60 0.57 -32.29
N ASN A 224 7.91 0.47 -33.59
CA ASN A 224 9.21 -0.03 -34.01
C ASN A 224 10.31 1.03 -33.89
N TYR A 225 11.51 0.55 -33.62
CA TYR A 225 12.69 1.41 -33.61
C TYR A 225 12.94 1.97 -35.01
N GLU A 226 13.14 3.27 -35.09
CA GLU A 226 13.59 3.95 -36.29
C GLU A 226 15.06 4.29 -36.13
N ALA A 227 15.91 3.65 -36.94
CA ALA A 227 17.34 3.89 -36.90
C ALA A 227 17.65 5.35 -37.26
N ASN A 228 18.46 6.01 -36.42
CA ASN A 228 18.92 7.37 -36.64
C ASN A 228 20.42 7.41 -36.39
N SER A 229 21.16 8.00 -37.33
CA SER A 229 22.61 8.13 -37.23
C SER A 229 23.09 8.98 -36.05
N GLU A 230 22.23 9.84 -35.49
CA GLU A 230 22.56 10.70 -34.37
C GLU A 230 22.56 9.95 -33.02
N PHE A 231 21.76 8.87 -32.90
CA PHE A 231 21.58 8.16 -31.62
C PHE A 231 22.35 6.85 -31.53
N GLY A 232 22.95 6.38 -32.62
CA GLY A 232 23.69 5.13 -32.68
C GLY A 232 22.77 3.89 -32.71
N GLU A 233 23.31 2.73 -32.36
CA GLU A 233 22.58 1.48 -32.35
C GLU A 233 21.89 1.24 -31.02
N ARG A 234 20.67 0.71 -31.10
CA ARG A 234 19.96 0.24 -29.90
C ARG A 234 20.48 -1.12 -29.43
N TYR A 235 20.49 -1.35 -28.14
CA TYR A 235 20.69 -2.72 -27.66
C TYR A 235 19.43 -3.58 -27.92
N THR A 236 19.60 -4.90 -27.99
CA THR A 236 18.50 -5.86 -28.21
C THR A 236 18.05 -6.55 -26.93
N THR A 237 18.99 -6.85 -26.04
CA THR A 237 18.78 -7.47 -24.72
C THR A 237 19.84 -6.96 -23.75
N SER A 238 19.44 -6.74 -22.51
CA SER A 238 20.31 -6.26 -21.44
C SER A 238 19.91 -6.90 -20.12
N SER A 239 20.87 -7.09 -19.23
CA SER A 239 20.65 -7.49 -17.84
C SER A 239 20.75 -6.32 -16.87
N GLN A 240 20.70 -5.08 -17.35
CA GLN A 240 20.83 -3.87 -16.53
C GLN A 240 19.55 -3.47 -15.78
N GLY A 241 18.45 -4.19 -15.97
CA GLY A 241 17.19 -3.90 -15.32
C GLY A 241 16.42 -2.73 -15.96
N LEU A 242 16.75 -2.34 -17.19
CA LEU A 242 16.11 -1.24 -17.89
C LEU A 242 14.67 -1.58 -18.28
N GLN A 243 13.74 -0.65 -18.00
CA GLN A 243 12.35 -0.79 -18.41
C GLN A 243 12.22 -0.46 -19.90
N THR A 244 12.03 -1.48 -20.72
CA THR A 244 11.95 -1.38 -22.18
C THR A 244 10.54 -1.09 -22.69
N GLY A 245 9.52 -1.37 -21.88
CA GLY A 245 8.15 -1.11 -22.27
C GLY A 245 7.18 -1.01 -21.11
N ASN A 246 6.02 -0.48 -21.47
CA ASN A 246 4.87 -0.37 -20.58
C ASN A 246 3.58 -0.60 -21.37
N ALA A 247 2.61 -1.26 -20.77
CA ALA A 247 1.23 -1.35 -21.26
C ALA A 247 0.30 -0.78 -20.18
N THR A 248 -0.63 0.08 -20.58
CA THR A 248 -1.63 0.69 -19.69
C THR A 248 -3.02 0.44 -20.26
N ALA A 249 -3.92 -0.07 -19.42
CA ALA A 249 -5.29 -0.36 -19.81
C ALA A 249 -6.06 0.92 -20.16
N ARG A 250 -6.79 0.89 -21.28
CA ARG A 250 -7.83 1.86 -21.61
C ARG A 250 -9.14 1.40 -21.00
N LEU A 251 -9.74 2.25 -20.18
CA LEU A 251 -11.00 1.95 -19.52
C LEU A 251 -12.16 2.68 -20.20
N ASP A 252 -13.30 2.03 -20.29
CA ASP A 252 -14.55 2.68 -20.65
C ASP A 252 -15.16 3.43 -19.44
N LYS A 253 -16.30 4.06 -19.66
CA LYS A 253 -17.04 4.80 -18.61
C LYS A 253 -17.52 3.91 -17.45
N ASN A 254 -17.52 2.59 -17.64
CA ASN A 254 -17.93 1.61 -16.62
C ASN A 254 -16.72 0.98 -15.91
N GLY A 255 -15.49 1.37 -16.27
CA GLY A 255 -14.25 0.82 -15.73
C GLY A 255 -13.83 -0.51 -16.37
N SER A 256 -14.44 -0.92 -17.49
CA SER A 256 -14.04 -2.12 -18.21
C SER A 256 -12.88 -1.84 -19.17
N VAL A 257 -11.93 -2.79 -19.26
CA VAL A 257 -10.80 -2.66 -20.17
C VAL A 257 -11.24 -2.84 -21.61
N THR A 258 -10.99 -1.84 -22.45
CA THR A 258 -11.31 -1.83 -23.89
C THR A 258 -10.09 -2.09 -24.77
N GLY A 259 -8.90 -2.05 -24.21
CA GLY A 259 -7.64 -2.26 -24.90
C GLY A 259 -6.48 -1.78 -24.06
N TYR A 260 -5.29 -1.72 -24.66
CA TYR A 260 -4.07 -1.28 -23.99
C TYR A 260 -3.31 -0.30 -24.87
N ASP A 261 -2.76 0.72 -24.24
CA ASP A 261 -1.78 1.65 -24.83
C ASP A 261 -0.39 1.17 -24.45
N TYR A 262 0.47 1.04 -25.44
CA TYR A 262 1.83 0.56 -25.27
C TYR A 262 2.81 1.70 -25.46
N THR A 263 3.82 1.75 -24.59
CA THR A 263 4.98 2.61 -24.73
C THR A 263 6.23 1.76 -24.79
N VAL A 264 7.13 2.05 -25.72
CA VAL A 264 8.42 1.38 -25.88
C VAL A 264 9.53 2.39 -25.70
N THR A 265 10.49 2.10 -24.84
CA THR A 265 11.69 2.91 -24.64
C THR A 265 12.90 2.15 -25.16
N TYR A 266 13.56 2.69 -26.16
CA TYR A 266 14.78 2.14 -26.74
C TYR A 266 16.00 2.80 -26.10
N TYR A 267 17.00 1.98 -25.81
CA TYR A 267 18.21 2.40 -25.14
C TYR A 267 19.44 2.11 -26.02
N ASP A 268 20.50 2.85 -25.83
CA ASP A 268 21.83 2.53 -26.36
C ASP A 268 22.55 1.50 -25.46
N TYR A 269 23.73 1.07 -25.86
CA TYR A 269 24.54 0.10 -25.09
C TYR A 269 25.07 0.64 -23.76
N ASN A 270 24.96 1.96 -23.53
CA ASN A 270 25.31 2.60 -22.26
C ASN A 270 24.09 2.77 -21.32
N GLY A 271 22.91 2.27 -21.73
CA GLY A 271 21.67 2.37 -20.94
C GLY A 271 20.99 3.75 -21.01
N ARG A 272 21.34 4.60 -21.99
CA ARG A 272 20.70 5.89 -22.20
C ARG A 272 19.49 5.72 -23.12
N ALA A 273 18.35 6.30 -22.76
CA ALA A 273 17.16 6.29 -23.60
C ALA A 273 17.42 7.13 -24.86
N ILE A 274 17.28 6.51 -26.03
CA ILE A 274 17.52 7.14 -27.34
C ILE A 274 16.24 7.37 -28.14
N GLN A 275 15.19 6.58 -27.87
CA GLN A 275 13.91 6.76 -28.56
C GLN A 275 12.77 6.25 -27.67
N ILE A 276 11.65 6.99 -27.63
CA ILE A 276 10.41 6.59 -26.98
C ILE A 276 9.31 6.58 -28.05
N LYS A 277 8.53 5.50 -28.10
CA LYS A 277 7.40 5.29 -29.03
C LYS A 277 6.15 4.94 -28.24
N SER A 278 4.99 5.45 -28.66
CA SER A 278 3.68 5.19 -28.05
C SER A 278 2.57 5.16 -29.12
#